data_ba1a2a8ee7ac3af53ebd3d44142c96fa
#
_entry.id   ba1a2a8ee7ac3af53ebd3d44142c96fa
#
_cell.length_a   1.000
_cell.length_b   1.000
_cell.length_c   1.000
_cell.angle_alpha   90.00
_cell.angle_beta   90.00
_cell.angle_gamma   90.00
#
_symmetry.space_group_name_H-M   'P 1'
#
loop_
_entity.id
_entity.type
_entity.pdbx_description
1 polymer ?
#
loop_
_entity_poly.entity_id
_entity_poly.type
_entity_poly.pdbx_seq_one_letter_code
_entity_poly.pdbx_strand_id
1 'polypeptide(L)'
;LLKICREKYVFIKFVNILVAVAIMSLLSATLTYHVVVFYVFPIAVCSLYFSKRLSLFTTILTVFGVTVGQLAAFYFDTVQDRNFVQLYNVIVFSIIPRGILVMAMGSISAMLSKRTAALLMKLFSAEKILKRNHKEMVIGFATLVENKDGSTGGHIKRTSTYVKLLSMELRKRGYYTDILTDEYLENLYQAAPMHDIGKIAVPDVILQKPGKLTPEEFDIIKQHTVDGGKIIKETFVRMNNHSYLRVAYEVAKYHHEKWNGKGYPKGLKEDKIPLCARIMAIADVFDAVSEKRCYRDAMPLNQCFEIIENGRGQDFDPLLVDIFLSMKDKIVDNYNAL
;
A
#
# COMPACT_ATOMS: atom_id res chain seq x y z
N LEU A 1 -12.10 7.79 -13.00
CA LEU A 1 -10.93 7.33 -13.75
C LEU A 1 -10.76 5.80 -13.67
N LEU A 2 -10.70 5.18 -12.49
CA LEU A 2 -10.54 3.71 -12.32
C LEU A 2 -11.64 2.89 -13.02
N LYS A 3 -12.89 3.33 -13.00
CA LYS A 3 -14.01 2.65 -13.66
C LYS A 3 -13.88 2.71 -15.19
N ILE A 4 -13.51 3.87 -15.74
CA ILE A 4 -13.29 4.07 -17.18
C ILE A 4 -12.07 3.29 -17.68
N CYS A 5 -10.96 3.25 -16.90
CA CYS A 5 -9.81 2.42 -17.22
C CYS A 5 -10.15 0.92 -17.19
N ARG A 6 -10.99 0.48 -16.26
CA ARG A 6 -11.43 -0.91 -16.17
C ARG A 6 -12.29 -1.34 -17.37
N GLU A 7 -13.21 -0.48 -17.83
CA GLU A 7 -14.05 -0.75 -19.00
C GLU A 7 -13.22 -0.78 -20.30
N LYS A 8 -12.30 0.17 -20.49
CA LYS A 8 -11.35 0.15 -21.61
C LYS A 8 -10.47 -1.10 -21.61
N TYR A 9 -9.98 -1.53 -20.44
CA TYR A 9 -9.19 -2.74 -20.32
C TYR A 9 -9.98 -4.01 -20.67
N VAL A 10 -11.25 -4.07 -20.29
CA VAL A 10 -12.14 -5.18 -20.67
C VAL A 10 -12.35 -5.21 -22.18
N PHE A 11 -12.56 -4.08 -22.81
CA PHE A 11 -12.75 -3.98 -24.26
C PHE A 11 -11.47 -4.39 -25.02
N ILE A 12 -10.31 -3.86 -24.65
CA ILE A 12 -9.02 -4.14 -25.31
C ILE A 12 -8.70 -5.64 -25.35
N LYS A 13 -8.94 -6.39 -24.28
CA LYS A 13 -8.67 -7.83 -24.25
C LYS A 13 -9.53 -8.61 -25.24
N PHE A 14 -10.82 -8.23 -25.44
CA PHE A 14 -11.66 -8.87 -26.45
C PHE A 14 -11.22 -8.52 -27.86
N VAL A 15 -10.82 -7.27 -28.11
CA VAL A 15 -10.27 -6.85 -29.42
C VAL A 15 -9.02 -7.63 -29.75
N ASN A 16 -8.06 -7.76 -28.83
CA ASN A 16 -6.84 -8.50 -29.05
C ASN A 16 -7.10 -9.98 -29.40
N ILE A 17 -8.05 -10.61 -28.73
CA ILE A 17 -8.44 -12.00 -29.01
C ILE A 17 -9.09 -12.12 -30.36
N LEU A 18 -10.02 -11.23 -30.71
CA LEU A 18 -10.68 -11.23 -32.01
C LEU A 18 -9.68 -11.07 -33.16
N VAL A 19 -8.74 -10.14 -33.02
CA VAL A 19 -7.67 -9.91 -34.01
C VAL A 19 -6.79 -11.15 -34.13
N ALA A 20 -6.37 -11.75 -33.01
CA ALA A 20 -5.56 -12.96 -33.03
C ALA A 20 -6.28 -14.12 -33.73
N VAL A 21 -7.57 -14.33 -33.47
CA VAL A 21 -8.37 -15.38 -34.10
C VAL A 21 -8.57 -15.09 -35.59
N ALA A 22 -8.86 -13.84 -35.98
CA ALA A 22 -9.01 -13.44 -37.38
C ALA A 22 -7.74 -13.69 -38.20
N ILE A 23 -6.56 -13.30 -37.66
CA ILE A 23 -5.27 -13.57 -38.29
C ILE A 23 -5.07 -15.09 -38.45
N MET A 24 -5.39 -15.88 -37.42
CA MET A 24 -5.21 -17.32 -37.48
C MET A 24 -6.18 -17.98 -38.47
N SER A 25 -7.41 -17.49 -38.59
CA SER A 25 -8.36 -17.97 -39.59
C SER A 25 -7.89 -17.70 -41.02
N LEU A 26 -7.33 -16.49 -41.24
CA LEU A 26 -6.75 -16.14 -42.56
C LEU A 26 -5.54 -17.00 -42.89
N LEU A 27 -4.60 -17.19 -41.94
CA LEU A 27 -3.43 -18.06 -42.09
C LEU A 27 -3.87 -19.51 -42.32
N SER A 28 -4.94 -19.97 -41.69
CA SER A 28 -5.49 -21.32 -41.92
C SER A 28 -6.05 -21.50 -43.34
N ALA A 29 -6.51 -20.43 -43.98
CA ALA A 29 -7.02 -20.45 -45.34
C ALA A 29 -5.92 -20.38 -46.40
N THR A 30 -4.73 -19.82 -46.08
CA THR A 30 -3.66 -19.53 -47.05
C THR A 30 -2.43 -20.43 -46.93
N LEU A 31 -2.17 -20.98 -45.74
CA LEU A 31 -0.97 -21.78 -45.46
C LEU A 31 -1.31 -23.26 -45.32
N THR A 32 -0.46 -24.11 -45.93
CA THR A 32 -0.57 -25.56 -45.87
C THR A 32 -0.26 -26.15 -44.48
N TYR A 33 -0.47 -27.46 -44.32
CA TYR A 33 -0.51 -28.32 -43.12
C TYR A 33 0.55 -28.08 -42.02
N HIS A 34 1.65 -27.39 -42.30
CA HIS A 34 2.79 -27.26 -41.37
C HIS A 34 2.60 -26.20 -40.27
N VAL A 35 1.47 -25.46 -40.23
CA VAL A 35 1.26 -24.30 -39.39
C VAL A 35 0.37 -24.57 -38.15
N VAL A 36 0.21 -25.87 -37.80
CA VAL A 36 -0.66 -26.29 -36.66
C VAL A 36 -0.30 -25.62 -35.33
N VAL A 37 0.99 -25.33 -35.11
CA VAL A 37 1.47 -24.68 -33.89
C VAL A 37 0.89 -23.25 -33.69
N PHE A 38 0.62 -22.55 -34.79
CA PHE A 38 0.07 -21.18 -34.70
C PHE A 38 -1.39 -21.14 -34.23
N TYR A 39 -2.15 -22.22 -34.33
CA TYR A 39 -3.53 -22.27 -33.82
C TYR A 39 -3.63 -22.14 -32.31
N VAL A 40 -2.53 -22.36 -31.61
CA VAL A 40 -2.44 -22.19 -30.14
C VAL A 40 -2.22 -20.72 -29.76
N PHE A 41 -1.79 -19.86 -30.67
CA PHE A 41 -1.44 -18.46 -30.38
C PHE A 41 -2.57 -17.65 -29.74
N PRO A 42 -3.84 -17.66 -30.24
CA PRO A 42 -4.93 -16.95 -29.57
C PRO A 42 -5.17 -17.42 -28.14
N ILE A 43 -5.01 -18.73 -27.89
CA ILE A 43 -5.15 -19.34 -26.57
C ILE A 43 -4.02 -18.89 -25.64
N ALA A 44 -2.79 -18.82 -26.15
CA ALA A 44 -1.64 -18.33 -25.40
C ALA A 44 -1.81 -16.85 -25.01
N VAL A 45 -2.22 -16.00 -25.96
CA VAL A 45 -2.54 -14.59 -25.69
C VAL A 45 -3.64 -14.46 -24.63
N CYS A 46 -4.68 -15.29 -24.73
CA CYS A 46 -5.78 -15.28 -23.77
C CYS A 46 -5.33 -15.67 -22.35
N SER A 47 -4.36 -16.56 -22.21
CA SER A 47 -3.87 -17.02 -20.90
C SER A 47 -3.26 -15.90 -20.07
N LEU A 48 -2.75 -14.83 -20.70
CA LEU A 48 -2.20 -13.65 -20.02
C LEU A 48 -3.26 -12.88 -19.21
N TYR A 49 -4.52 -13.09 -19.50
CA TYR A 49 -5.62 -12.42 -18.78
C TYR A 49 -6.17 -13.22 -17.57
N PHE A 50 -5.60 -14.39 -17.27
CA PHE A 50 -5.93 -15.24 -16.11
C PHE A 50 -7.44 -15.49 -15.92
N SER A 51 -8.20 -15.61 -17.00
CA SER A 51 -9.66 -15.76 -16.98
C SER A 51 -10.09 -17.08 -17.64
N LYS A 52 -10.62 -18.02 -16.82
CA LYS A 52 -11.17 -19.29 -17.33
C LYS A 52 -12.24 -19.08 -18.39
N ARG A 53 -13.18 -18.12 -18.16
CA ARG A 53 -14.28 -17.85 -19.11
C ARG A 53 -13.75 -17.33 -20.43
N LEU A 54 -12.75 -16.46 -20.39
CA LEU A 54 -12.13 -15.90 -21.59
C LEU A 54 -11.35 -16.97 -22.35
N SER A 55 -10.62 -17.86 -21.66
CA SER A 55 -9.91 -18.99 -22.29
C SER A 55 -10.87 -19.92 -23.02
N LEU A 56 -11.99 -20.29 -22.39
CA LEU A 56 -13.00 -21.13 -23.04
C LEU A 56 -13.66 -20.46 -24.26
N PHE A 57 -14.00 -19.18 -24.13
CA PHE A 57 -14.55 -18.38 -25.25
C PHE A 57 -13.55 -18.33 -26.42
N THR A 58 -12.29 -18.02 -26.14
CA THR A 58 -11.21 -17.98 -27.15
C THR A 58 -11.03 -19.34 -27.83
N THR A 59 -11.08 -20.42 -27.05
CA THR A 59 -10.94 -21.79 -27.59
C THR A 59 -12.05 -22.10 -28.59
N ILE A 60 -13.31 -21.84 -28.23
CA ILE A 60 -14.47 -22.04 -29.10
C ILE A 60 -14.34 -21.20 -30.38
N LEU A 61 -13.98 -19.93 -30.22
CA LEU A 61 -13.83 -19.01 -31.34
C LEU A 61 -12.67 -19.43 -32.27
N THR A 62 -11.58 -19.95 -31.70
CA THR A 62 -10.44 -20.46 -32.48
C THR A 62 -10.82 -21.72 -33.27
N VAL A 63 -11.54 -22.66 -32.65
CA VAL A 63 -12.05 -23.87 -33.36
C VAL A 63 -12.94 -23.47 -34.53
N PHE A 64 -13.86 -22.52 -34.28
CA PHE A 64 -14.75 -21.99 -35.34
C PHE A 64 -13.94 -21.34 -36.47
N GLY A 65 -12.98 -20.46 -36.14
CA GLY A 65 -12.17 -19.75 -37.13
C GLY A 65 -11.29 -20.69 -37.95
N VAL A 66 -10.70 -21.69 -37.32
CA VAL A 66 -9.93 -22.75 -38.04
C VAL A 66 -10.81 -23.56 -38.99
N THR A 67 -12.02 -23.94 -38.55
CA THR A 67 -12.97 -24.67 -39.38
C THR A 67 -13.39 -23.86 -40.60
N VAL A 68 -13.76 -22.58 -40.39
CA VAL A 68 -14.12 -21.67 -41.50
C VAL A 68 -12.95 -21.48 -42.47
N GLY A 69 -11.73 -21.27 -41.94
CA GLY A 69 -10.52 -21.12 -42.75
C GLY A 69 -10.23 -22.37 -43.63
N GLN A 70 -10.38 -23.58 -43.07
CA GLN A 70 -10.16 -24.84 -43.83
C GLN A 70 -11.24 -25.09 -44.89
N LEU A 71 -12.50 -24.77 -44.58
CA LEU A 71 -13.58 -24.86 -45.57
C LEU A 71 -13.40 -23.83 -46.71
N ALA A 72 -12.99 -22.61 -46.39
CA ALA A 72 -12.66 -21.60 -47.39
C ALA A 72 -11.50 -22.04 -48.27
N ALA A 73 -10.44 -22.62 -47.72
CA ALA A 73 -9.31 -23.17 -48.46
C ALA A 73 -9.76 -24.25 -49.45
N PHE A 74 -10.69 -25.11 -49.06
CA PHE A 74 -11.26 -26.15 -49.91
C PHE A 74 -12.12 -25.56 -51.05
N TYR A 75 -13.04 -24.64 -50.74
CA TYR A 75 -13.98 -24.09 -51.75
C TYR A 75 -13.29 -23.12 -52.73
N PHE A 76 -12.25 -22.40 -52.29
CA PHE A 76 -11.52 -21.47 -53.16
C PHE A 76 -10.27 -22.11 -53.82
N ASP A 77 -10.06 -23.44 -53.66
CA ASP A 77 -8.94 -24.20 -54.22
C ASP A 77 -7.58 -23.55 -53.97
N THR A 78 -7.40 -22.95 -52.82
CA THR A 78 -6.16 -22.24 -52.43
C THR A 78 -5.05 -23.19 -52.03
N VAL A 79 -5.34 -24.47 -51.80
CA VAL A 79 -4.40 -25.53 -51.40
C VAL A 79 -4.46 -26.69 -52.37
N GLN A 80 -3.49 -26.77 -53.29
CA GLN A 80 -3.33 -27.85 -54.25
C GLN A 80 -2.69 -29.11 -53.62
N ASP A 81 -3.43 -29.78 -52.72
CA ASP A 81 -2.98 -31.08 -52.19
C ASP A 81 -3.92 -32.19 -52.67
N ARG A 82 -3.39 -33.16 -53.41
CA ARG A 82 -4.13 -34.30 -53.98
C ARG A 82 -4.91 -35.11 -52.93
N ASN A 83 -4.49 -35.07 -51.67
CA ASN A 83 -5.17 -35.77 -50.57
C ASN A 83 -6.48 -35.09 -50.12
N PHE A 84 -6.76 -33.86 -50.54
CA PHE A 84 -7.89 -33.05 -50.08
C PHE A 84 -8.87 -32.66 -51.19
N VAL A 85 -8.90 -33.43 -52.26
CA VAL A 85 -9.86 -33.28 -53.38
C VAL A 85 -11.31 -33.57 -52.94
N GLN A 86 -11.49 -34.35 -51.86
CA GLN A 86 -12.81 -34.65 -51.31
C GLN A 86 -13.07 -33.97 -50.00
N LEU A 87 -14.20 -33.36 -49.80
CA LEU A 87 -14.64 -32.67 -48.56
C LEU A 87 -14.53 -33.59 -47.33
N TYR A 88 -14.80 -34.89 -47.49
CA TYR A 88 -14.65 -35.89 -46.44
C TYR A 88 -13.21 -35.93 -45.88
N ASN A 89 -12.23 -35.92 -46.76
CA ASN A 89 -10.81 -35.92 -46.35
C ASN A 89 -10.42 -34.65 -45.62
N VAL A 90 -10.93 -33.46 -46.02
CA VAL A 90 -10.71 -32.18 -45.33
C VAL A 90 -11.28 -32.26 -43.91
N ILE A 91 -12.47 -32.80 -43.75
CA ILE A 91 -13.09 -32.94 -42.43
C ILE A 91 -12.31 -33.88 -41.54
N VAL A 92 -12.02 -35.11 -42.02
CA VAL A 92 -11.45 -36.19 -41.19
C VAL A 92 -9.97 -35.98 -40.89
N PHE A 93 -9.19 -35.51 -41.84
CA PHE A 93 -7.74 -35.41 -41.70
C PHE A 93 -7.23 -33.99 -41.41
N SER A 94 -8.09 -32.96 -41.50
CA SER A 94 -7.71 -31.58 -41.26
C SER A 94 -8.50 -30.97 -40.12
N ILE A 95 -9.82 -30.82 -40.23
CA ILE A 95 -10.66 -30.08 -39.27
C ILE A 95 -10.72 -30.79 -37.92
N ILE A 96 -11.03 -32.10 -37.90
CA ILE A 96 -11.18 -32.88 -36.67
C ILE A 96 -9.90 -32.91 -35.82
N PRO A 97 -8.73 -33.29 -36.34
CA PRO A 97 -7.49 -33.35 -35.55
C PRO A 97 -7.09 -31.98 -34.99
N ARG A 98 -7.24 -30.90 -35.79
CA ARG A 98 -6.94 -29.53 -35.34
C ARG A 98 -7.91 -29.06 -34.27
N GLY A 99 -9.20 -29.34 -34.45
CA GLY A 99 -10.22 -29.04 -33.45
C GLY A 99 -9.93 -29.71 -32.10
N ILE A 100 -9.55 -31.01 -32.13
CA ILE A 100 -9.16 -31.76 -30.91
C ILE A 100 -7.94 -31.11 -30.24
N LEU A 101 -6.90 -30.78 -31.03
CA LEU A 101 -5.69 -30.13 -30.50
C LEU A 101 -6.01 -28.76 -29.84
N VAL A 102 -6.76 -27.92 -30.54
CA VAL A 102 -7.17 -26.58 -30.01
C VAL A 102 -7.99 -26.74 -28.75
N MET A 103 -8.94 -27.68 -28.69
CA MET A 103 -9.74 -28.00 -27.52
C MET A 103 -8.90 -28.49 -26.34
N ALA A 104 -7.94 -29.38 -26.58
CA ALA A 104 -7.03 -29.87 -25.55
C ALA A 104 -6.19 -28.70 -24.95
N MET A 105 -5.56 -27.90 -25.81
CA MET A 105 -4.76 -26.75 -25.39
C MET A 105 -5.62 -25.69 -24.68
N GLY A 106 -6.82 -25.43 -25.14
CA GLY A 106 -7.78 -24.53 -24.52
C GLY A 106 -8.20 -24.98 -23.12
N SER A 107 -8.40 -26.27 -22.95
CA SER A 107 -8.73 -26.87 -21.64
C SER A 107 -7.58 -26.72 -20.65
N ILE A 108 -6.34 -26.98 -21.08
CA ILE A 108 -5.14 -26.76 -20.28
C ILE A 108 -5.00 -25.28 -19.92
N SER A 109 -5.14 -24.38 -20.90
CA SER A 109 -5.08 -22.92 -20.67
C SER A 109 -6.13 -22.46 -19.67
N ALA A 110 -7.38 -22.91 -19.79
CA ALA A 110 -8.46 -22.58 -18.88
C ALA A 110 -8.18 -23.06 -17.43
N MET A 111 -7.61 -24.25 -17.29
CA MET A 111 -7.21 -24.82 -16.00
C MET A 111 -6.06 -24.03 -15.39
N LEU A 112 -5.01 -23.72 -16.14
CA LEU A 112 -3.88 -22.91 -15.70
C LEU A 112 -4.33 -21.49 -15.31
N SER A 113 -5.13 -20.82 -16.15
CA SER A 113 -5.69 -19.50 -15.85
C SER A 113 -6.46 -19.49 -14.54
N LYS A 114 -7.28 -20.50 -14.28
CA LYS A 114 -8.02 -20.62 -13.00
C LYS A 114 -7.07 -20.78 -11.81
N ARG A 115 -6.04 -21.64 -11.93
CA ARG A 115 -5.06 -21.87 -10.86
C ARG A 115 -4.24 -20.62 -10.58
N THR A 116 -3.74 -19.96 -11.61
CA THR A 116 -2.93 -18.74 -11.48
C THR A 116 -3.74 -17.60 -10.86
N ALA A 117 -4.98 -17.39 -11.30
CA ALA A 117 -5.87 -16.41 -10.69
C ALA A 117 -6.10 -16.69 -9.19
N ALA A 118 -6.32 -17.95 -8.82
CA ALA A 118 -6.52 -18.34 -7.42
C ALA A 118 -5.24 -18.13 -6.58
N LEU A 119 -4.06 -18.43 -7.13
CA LEU A 119 -2.78 -18.19 -6.46
C LEU A 119 -2.51 -16.70 -6.26
N LEU A 120 -2.74 -15.88 -7.30
CA LEU A 120 -2.60 -14.43 -7.20
C LEU A 120 -3.51 -13.85 -6.11
N MET A 121 -4.79 -14.27 -6.06
CA MET A 121 -5.71 -13.82 -5.02
C MET A 121 -5.25 -14.24 -3.62
N LYS A 122 -4.70 -15.46 -3.46
CA LYS A 122 -4.12 -15.90 -2.18
C LYS A 122 -2.90 -15.06 -1.79
N LEU A 123 -2.02 -14.75 -2.74
CA LEU A 123 -0.85 -13.90 -2.48
C LEU A 123 -1.25 -12.49 -2.05
N PHE A 124 -2.20 -11.85 -2.74
CA PHE A 124 -2.72 -10.53 -2.35
C PHE A 124 -3.39 -10.54 -0.97
N SER A 125 -4.16 -11.60 -0.66
CA SER A 125 -4.78 -11.74 0.65
C SER A 125 -3.75 -11.96 1.76
N ALA A 126 -2.74 -12.78 1.52
CA ALA A 126 -1.65 -13.04 2.46
C ALA A 126 -0.82 -11.75 2.72
N GLU A 127 -0.49 -11.00 1.67
CA GLU A 127 0.19 -9.71 1.80
C GLU A 127 -0.62 -8.71 2.64
N LYS A 128 -1.93 -8.62 2.40
CA LYS A 128 -2.82 -7.75 3.17
C LYS A 128 -2.88 -8.15 4.64
N ILE A 129 -2.95 -9.45 4.92
CA ILE A 129 -2.94 -9.99 6.29
C ILE A 129 -1.61 -9.68 6.96
N LEU A 130 -0.48 -9.88 6.27
CA LEU A 130 0.85 -9.60 6.79
C LEU A 130 1.02 -8.12 7.14
N LYS A 131 0.61 -7.20 6.25
CA LYS A 131 0.63 -5.75 6.52
C LYS A 131 -0.23 -5.39 7.73
N ARG A 132 -1.41 -5.99 7.86
CA ARG A 132 -2.28 -5.77 9.02
C ARG A 132 -1.63 -6.29 10.31
N ASN A 133 -1.11 -7.51 10.31
CA ASN A 133 -0.47 -8.10 11.49
C ASN A 133 0.76 -7.30 11.92
N HIS A 134 1.57 -6.82 10.98
CA HIS A 134 2.69 -5.95 11.28
C HIS A 134 2.25 -4.67 11.99
N LYS A 135 1.19 -4.00 11.48
CA LYS A 135 0.62 -2.81 12.12
C LYS A 135 0.13 -3.10 13.54
N GLU A 136 -0.61 -4.19 13.73
CA GLU A 136 -1.13 -4.57 15.06
C GLU A 136 0.01 -4.89 16.04
N MET A 137 1.10 -5.51 15.57
CA MET A 137 2.29 -5.75 16.40
C MET A 137 2.96 -4.44 16.83
N VAL A 138 3.14 -3.48 15.91
CA VAL A 138 3.72 -2.17 16.23
C VAL A 138 2.87 -1.45 17.29
N ILE A 139 1.55 -1.41 17.09
CA ILE A 139 0.62 -0.82 18.06
C ILE A 139 0.70 -1.56 19.40
N GLY A 140 0.72 -2.89 19.40
CA GLY A 140 0.84 -3.70 20.61
C GLY A 140 2.11 -3.40 21.41
N PHE A 141 3.27 -3.33 20.75
CA PHE A 141 4.53 -2.94 21.41
C PHE A 141 4.49 -1.52 21.97
N ALA A 142 3.97 -0.57 21.20
CA ALA A 142 3.83 0.80 21.65
C ALA A 142 2.90 0.89 22.86
N THR A 143 1.76 0.17 22.85
CA THR A 143 0.82 0.12 23.97
C THR A 143 1.45 -0.50 25.22
N LEU A 144 2.28 -1.53 25.09
CA LEU A 144 3.01 -2.11 26.23
C LEU A 144 3.93 -1.08 26.89
N VAL A 145 4.63 -0.27 26.09
CA VAL A 145 5.51 0.79 26.60
C VAL A 145 4.69 1.93 27.20
N GLU A 146 3.59 2.32 26.57
CA GLU A 146 2.69 3.36 27.07
C GLU A 146 2.07 2.98 28.42
N ASN A 147 1.66 1.73 28.61
CA ASN A 147 1.15 1.24 29.90
C ASN A 147 2.17 1.38 31.04
N LYS A 148 3.48 1.37 30.74
CA LYS A 148 4.54 1.62 31.69
C LYS A 148 4.53 3.07 32.20
N ASP A 149 4.12 4.02 31.36
CA ASP A 149 4.01 5.46 31.69
C ASP A 149 2.70 5.81 32.42
N GLY A 150 1.82 4.83 32.66
CA GLY A 150 0.51 5.05 33.31
C GLY A 150 -0.47 5.84 32.44
N SER A 151 -0.21 6.02 31.16
CA SER A 151 -1.12 6.64 30.22
C SER A 151 -2.21 5.66 29.76
N THR A 152 -3.35 6.17 29.33
CA THR A 152 -4.47 5.36 28.87
C THR A 152 -4.25 4.98 27.40
N GLY A 153 -4.42 3.72 27.00
CA GLY A 153 -4.15 3.18 25.66
C GLY A 153 -4.82 3.87 24.45
N GLY A 154 -5.46 5.03 24.68
CA GLY A 154 -6.02 5.89 23.65
C GLY A 154 -5.01 6.82 22.99
N HIS A 155 -3.93 7.17 23.67
CA HIS A 155 -2.93 8.13 23.20
C HIS A 155 -2.37 7.75 21.84
N ILE A 156 -1.92 6.51 21.67
CA ILE A 156 -1.35 6.01 20.42
C ILE A 156 -2.32 6.16 19.24
N LYS A 157 -3.61 5.85 19.46
CA LYS A 157 -4.63 5.95 18.42
C LYS A 157 -4.90 7.41 18.06
N ARG A 158 -5.01 8.30 19.06
CA ARG A 158 -5.28 9.73 18.85
C ARG A 158 -4.11 10.43 18.17
N THR A 159 -2.88 10.28 18.69
CA THR A 159 -1.68 10.89 18.09
C THR A 159 -1.46 10.43 16.65
N SER A 160 -1.61 9.13 16.36
CA SER A 160 -1.54 8.62 14.99
C SER A 160 -2.61 9.23 14.09
N THR A 161 -3.81 9.49 14.63
CA THR A 161 -4.89 10.14 13.87
C THR A 161 -4.54 11.58 13.55
N TYR A 162 -4.03 12.35 14.53
CA TYR A 162 -3.63 13.75 14.31
C TYR A 162 -2.47 13.85 13.32
N VAL A 163 -1.47 13.00 13.43
CA VAL A 163 -0.36 12.88 12.47
C VAL A 163 -0.89 12.66 11.05
N LYS A 164 -1.82 11.72 10.87
CA LYS A 164 -2.46 11.43 9.59
C LYS A 164 -3.22 12.63 9.05
N LEU A 165 -4.06 13.26 9.87
CA LEU A 165 -4.87 14.40 9.46
C LEU A 165 -4.01 15.57 9.01
N LEU A 166 -2.98 15.94 9.81
CA LEU A 166 -2.09 17.04 9.50
C LEU A 166 -1.26 16.79 8.24
N SER A 167 -0.66 15.62 8.11
CA SER A 167 0.17 15.26 6.95
C SER A 167 -0.64 15.19 5.65
N MET A 168 -1.86 14.67 5.69
CA MET A 168 -2.76 14.65 4.52
C MET A 168 -3.23 16.03 4.11
N GLU A 169 -3.52 16.93 5.08
CA GLU A 169 -3.95 18.30 4.78
C GLU A 169 -2.80 19.13 4.20
N LEU A 170 -1.56 18.97 4.72
CA LEU A 170 -0.36 19.57 4.15
C LEU A 170 -0.22 19.22 2.66
N ARG A 171 -0.27 17.92 2.34
CA ARG A 171 -0.18 17.46 0.94
C ARG A 171 -1.33 18.00 0.09
N LYS A 172 -2.56 18.00 0.60
CA LYS A 172 -3.74 18.51 -0.12
C LYS A 172 -3.60 19.98 -0.48
N ARG A 173 -2.95 20.77 0.36
CA ARG A 173 -2.66 22.20 0.12
C ARG A 173 -1.41 22.45 -0.71
N GLY A 174 -0.72 21.41 -1.16
CA GLY A 174 0.46 21.52 -2.02
C GLY A 174 1.78 21.73 -1.27
N TYR A 175 1.80 21.58 0.08
CA TYR A 175 3.03 21.67 0.85
C TYR A 175 3.75 20.33 0.94
N TYR A 176 5.09 20.36 0.82
CA TYR A 176 5.97 19.20 0.94
C TYR A 176 5.58 18.01 0.03
N THR A 177 5.06 18.28 -1.16
CA THR A 177 4.52 17.24 -2.07
C THR A 177 5.60 16.28 -2.58
N ASP A 178 6.83 16.70 -2.63
CA ASP A 178 8.02 15.90 -2.95
C ASP A 178 8.38 14.91 -1.83
N ILE A 179 8.07 15.23 -0.57
CA ILE A 179 8.31 14.39 0.60
C ILE A 179 7.07 13.55 0.93
N LEU A 180 5.89 14.17 1.00
CA LEU A 180 4.62 13.55 1.41
C LEU A 180 4.01 12.65 0.33
N THR A 181 4.78 11.71 -0.20
CA THR A 181 4.32 10.65 -1.11
C THR A 181 3.35 9.69 -0.40
N ASP A 182 2.62 8.85 -1.15
CA ASP A 182 1.73 7.84 -0.55
C ASP A 182 2.51 6.87 0.37
N GLU A 183 3.72 6.49 -0.05
CA GLU A 183 4.61 5.64 0.74
C GLU A 183 5.05 6.34 2.03
N TYR A 184 5.47 7.61 1.95
CA TYR A 184 5.91 8.35 3.14
C TYR A 184 4.77 8.55 4.14
N LEU A 185 3.55 8.87 3.68
CA LEU A 185 2.38 9.02 4.54
C LEU A 185 2.02 7.72 5.26
N GLU A 186 2.06 6.60 4.54
CA GLU A 186 1.80 5.28 5.14
C GLU A 186 2.88 4.94 6.18
N ASN A 187 4.17 5.16 5.85
CA ASN A 187 5.29 4.95 6.77
C ASN A 187 5.18 5.84 8.01
N LEU A 188 4.83 7.11 7.85
CA LEU A 188 4.66 8.05 8.96
C LEU A 188 3.51 7.62 9.88
N TYR A 189 2.37 7.24 9.32
CA TYR A 189 1.23 6.76 10.09
C TYR A 189 1.54 5.48 10.88
N GLN A 190 2.31 4.56 10.29
CA GLN A 190 2.72 3.32 10.96
C GLN A 190 3.83 3.55 12.00
N ALA A 191 4.67 4.57 11.82
CA ALA A 191 5.77 4.90 12.72
C ALA A 191 5.35 5.75 13.93
N ALA A 192 4.29 6.55 13.80
CA ALA A 192 3.81 7.45 14.87
C ALA A 192 3.63 6.75 16.23
N PRO A 193 3.09 5.51 16.33
CA PRO A 193 3.00 4.78 17.59
C PRO A 193 4.33 4.57 18.30
N MET A 194 5.44 4.57 17.57
CA MET A 194 6.78 4.24 18.12
C MET A 194 7.55 5.44 18.65
N HIS A 195 6.96 6.66 18.68
CA HIS A 195 7.67 7.86 19.11
C HIS A 195 8.28 7.71 20.51
N ASP A 196 7.59 7.07 21.41
CA ASP A 196 7.93 6.87 22.82
C ASP A 196 8.51 5.48 23.14
N ILE A 197 8.85 4.65 22.14
CA ILE A 197 9.34 3.28 22.37
C ILE A 197 10.54 3.22 23.31
N GLY A 198 11.36 4.25 23.35
CA GLY A 198 12.53 4.34 24.23
C GLY A 198 12.21 4.48 25.71
N LYS A 199 10.98 4.80 26.11
CA LYS A 199 10.55 4.81 27.51
C LYS A 199 10.69 3.46 28.19
N ILE A 200 10.81 2.38 27.40
CA ILE A 200 11.10 1.04 27.94
C ILE A 200 12.41 1.01 28.74
N ALA A 201 13.40 1.84 28.39
CA ALA A 201 14.69 1.92 29.05
C ALA A 201 14.68 2.86 30.29
N VAL A 202 13.64 3.67 30.48
CA VAL A 202 13.53 4.58 31.61
C VAL A 202 13.14 3.80 32.87
N PRO A 203 13.80 3.99 34.04
CA PRO A 203 13.41 3.36 35.30
C PRO A 203 11.99 3.75 35.74
N ASP A 204 11.20 2.77 36.21
CA ASP A 204 9.80 2.98 36.62
C ASP A 204 9.66 4.01 37.74
N VAL A 205 10.60 4.03 38.67
CA VAL A 205 10.63 4.99 39.80
C VAL A 205 10.73 6.45 39.34
N ILE A 206 11.27 6.70 38.16
CA ILE A 206 11.35 8.04 37.55
C ILE A 206 10.12 8.29 36.67
N LEU A 207 9.78 7.31 35.84
CA LEU A 207 8.70 7.44 34.87
C LEU A 207 7.33 7.62 35.55
N GLN A 208 7.10 6.91 36.66
CA GLN A 208 5.86 6.94 37.43
C GLN A 208 5.94 7.82 38.70
N LYS A 209 6.94 8.69 38.81
CA LYS A 209 7.13 9.52 39.99
C LYS A 209 5.90 10.45 40.25
N PRO A 210 5.24 10.35 41.41
CA PRO A 210 4.16 11.25 41.73
C PRO A 210 4.74 12.63 42.13
N GLY A 211 4.83 13.55 41.18
CA GLY A 211 5.30 14.91 41.42
C GLY A 211 6.29 15.42 40.38
N LYS A 212 6.92 16.57 40.71
CA LYS A 212 7.90 17.18 39.81
C LYS A 212 9.21 16.39 39.77
N LEU A 213 9.75 16.25 38.59
CA LEU A 213 11.08 15.65 38.39
C LEU A 213 12.17 16.64 38.77
N THR A 214 13.30 16.13 39.30
CA THR A 214 14.52 16.90 39.39
C THR A 214 15.15 17.11 38.01
N PRO A 215 16.06 18.07 37.84
CA PRO A 215 16.78 18.25 36.57
C PRO A 215 17.48 16.96 36.11
N GLU A 216 18.09 16.21 37.03
CA GLU A 216 18.79 14.95 36.75
C GLU A 216 17.81 13.85 36.30
N GLU A 217 16.66 13.71 36.95
CA GLU A 217 15.61 12.78 36.58
C GLU A 217 15.02 13.14 35.20
N PHE A 218 14.85 14.44 34.94
CA PHE A 218 14.39 14.90 33.65
C PHE A 218 15.41 14.60 32.53
N ASP A 219 16.72 14.69 32.81
CA ASP A 219 17.77 14.28 31.86
C ASP A 219 17.71 12.79 31.55
N ILE A 220 17.39 11.94 32.55
CA ILE A 220 17.15 10.51 32.33
C ILE A 220 15.93 10.28 31.42
N ILE A 221 14.82 11.01 31.65
CA ILE A 221 13.65 10.89 30.77
C ILE A 221 13.98 11.32 29.33
N LYS A 222 14.70 12.44 29.15
CA LYS A 222 15.11 12.90 27.81
C LYS A 222 15.85 11.81 27.01
N GLN A 223 16.56 10.92 27.70
CA GLN A 223 17.31 9.85 27.08
C GLN A 223 16.44 8.86 26.30
N HIS A 224 15.10 8.77 26.59
CA HIS A 224 14.20 7.90 25.83
C HIS A 224 14.23 8.18 24.31
N THR A 225 14.47 9.42 23.88
CA THR A 225 14.56 9.76 22.46
C THR A 225 15.78 9.12 21.79
N VAL A 226 16.91 9.08 22.49
CA VAL A 226 18.15 8.46 22.01
C VAL A 226 17.99 6.93 22.01
N ASP A 227 17.47 6.39 23.11
CA ASP A 227 17.25 4.95 23.28
C ASP A 227 16.20 4.43 22.30
N GLY A 228 15.13 5.19 22.05
CA GLY A 228 14.12 4.87 21.03
C GLY A 228 14.73 4.77 19.64
N GLY A 229 15.53 5.76 19.25
CA GLY A 229 16.27 5.71 17.99
C GLY A 229 17.24 4.51 17.91
N LYS A 230 17.92 4.17 19.00
CA LYS A 230 18.81 3.00 19.08
C LYS A 230 18.04 1.69 18.94
N ILE A 231 16.94 1.53 19.69
CA ILE A 231 16.07 0.34 19.63
C ILE A 231 15.58 0.12 18.20
N ILE A 232 15.06 1.14 17.53
CA ILE A 232 14.59 1.02 16.15
C ILE A 232 15.72 0.58 15.23
N LYS A 233 16.87 1.21 15.31
CA LYS A 233 18.01 0.91 14.46
C LYS A 233 18.54 -0.52 14.67
N GLU A 234 18.60 -1.01 15.89
CA GLU A 234 19.17 -2.31 16.23
C GLU A 234 18.17 -3.46 16.03
N THR A 235 16.91 -3.27 16.42
CA THR A 235 15.87 -4.31 16.36
C THR A 235 15.40 -4.57 14.93
N PHE A 236 15.28 -3.53 14.14
CA PHE A 236 14.70 -3.60 12.79
C PHE A 236 15.73 -3.60 11.65
N VAL A 237 17.01 -3.73 11.96
CA VAL A 237 18.14 -3.78 10.98
C VAL A 237 17.91 -4.80 9.85
N ARG A 238 17.18 -5.89 10.11
CA ARG A 238 16.91 -6.96 9.13
C ARG A 238 15.66 -6.69 8.27
N MET A 239 14.94 -5.61 8.51
CA MET A 239 13.80 -5.25 7.67
C MET A 239 14.29 -4.61 6.37
N ASN A 240 13.79 -5.10 5.22
CA ASN A 240 14.14 -4.55 3.91
C ASN A 240 13.47 -3.20 3.60
N ASN A 241 12.63 -2.68 4.50
CA ASN A 241 11.96 -1.40 4.31
C ASN A 241 12.75 -0.25 4.97
N HIS A 242 13.83 0.17 4.31
CA HIS A 242 14.68 1.26 4.78
C HIS A 242 13.94 2.61 4.91
N SER A 243 12.93 2.85 4.07
CA SER A 243 12.10 4.06 4.09
C SER A 243 11.29 4.16 5.38
N TYR A 244 10.59 3.08 5.76
CA TYR A 244 9.87 3.00 7.04
C TYR A 244 10.79 3.17 8.26
N LEU A 245 11.92 2.45 8.27
CA LEU A 245 12.87 2.50 9.39
C LEU A 245 13.45 3.89 9.61
N ARG A 246 13.71 4.61 8.53
CA ARG A 246 14.16 6.00 8.60
C ARG A 246 13.13 6.87 9.29
N VAL A 247 11.86 6.81 8.85
CA VAL A 247 10.77 7.61 9.42
C VAL A 247 10.55 7.25 10.90
N ALA A 248 10.53 5.96 11.25
CA ALA A 248 10.38 5.51 12.63
C ALA A 248 11.52 6.01 13.53
N TYR A 249 12.77 5.90 13.05
CA TYR A 249 13.92 6.43 13.75
C TYR A 249 13.85 7.93 13.96
N GLU A 250 13.50 8.68 12.92
CA GLU A 250 13.41 10.14 12.98
C GLU A 250 12.29 10.60 13.93
N VAL A 251 11.13 9.93 13.89
CA VAL A 251 10.03 10.18 14.82
C VAL A 251 10.44 9.91 16.26
N ALA A 252 10.96 8.73 16.58
CA ALA A 252 11.33 8.37 17.94
C ALA A 252 12.44 9.26 18.49
N LYS A 253 13.41 9.65 17.65
CA LYS A 253 14.57 10.39 18.12
C LYS A 253 14.36 11.89 18.21
N TYR A 254 13.51 12.48 17.34
CA TYR A 254 13.49 13.93 17.17
C TYR A 254 12.14 14.58 17.46
N HIS A 255 11.11 13.85 17.94
CA HIS A 255 9.79 14.43 18.21
C HIS A 255 9.78 15.46 19.35
N HIS A 256 10.82 15.52 20.16
CA HIS A 256 11.02 16.54 21.21
C HIS A 256 12.00 17.66 20.81
N GLU A 257 12.45 17.68 19.55
CA GLU A 257 13.14 18.87 19.04
C GLU A 257 12.15 20.03 18.91
N LYS A 258 12.64 21.25 19.18
CA LYS A 258 11.83 22.46 19.11
C LYS A 258 12.27 23.35 17.97
N TRP A 259 11.33 24.00 17.30
CA TRP A 259 11.62 24.86 16.16
C TRP A 259 12.72 25.89 16.43
N ASN A 260 12.76 26.46 17.64
CA ASN A 260 13.77 27.42 18.07
C ASN A 260 15.13 26.83 18.43
N GLY A 261 15.31 25.51 18.36
CA GLY A 261 16.55 24.79 18.68
C GLY A 261 16.77 24.54 20.19
N LYS A 262 15.80 24.82 21.06
CA LYS A 262 15.89 24.55 22.50
C LYS A 262 15.33 23.18 22.90
N GLY A 263 15.09 22.32 21.91
CA GLY A 263 14.64 20.94 22.09
C GLY A 263 15.78 19.97 22.36
N TYR A 264 15.46 18.69 22.35
CA TYR A 264 16.41 17.61 22.56
C TYR A 264 16.11 16.43 21.61
N PRO A 265 17.07 15.52 21.33
CA PRO A 265 18.37 15.33 21.98
C PRO A 265 19.54 16.09 21.31
N LYS A 266 19.33 16.73 20.13
CA LYS A 266 20.41 17.35 19.36
C LYS A 266 20.33 18.89 19.32
N GLY A 267 19.23 19.50 19.72
CA GLY A 267 18.99 20.92 19.58
C GLY A 267 18.88 21.34 18.11
N LEU A 268 18.28 20.51 17.27
CA LEU A 268 18.03 20.83 15.88
C LEU A 268 17.07 22.04 15.78
N LYS A 269 17.28 22.88 14.77
CA LYS A 269 16.49 24.10 14.60
C LYS A 269 15.85 24.16 13.23
N GLU A 270 14.60 24.62 13.20
CA GLU A 270 13.87 24.89 11.96
C GLU A 270 13.80 23.64 11.06
N ASP A 271 14.05 23.81 9.75
CA ASP A 271 14.00 22.73 8.76
C ASP A 271 15.05 21.62 8.92
N LYS A 272 16.01 21.81 9.83
CA LYS A 272 16.92 20.73 10.21
C LYS A 272 16.22 19.62 11.02
N ILE A 273 15.06 19.92 11.60
CA ILE A 273 14.21 18.92 12.25
C ILE A 273 13.46 18.15 11.14
N PRO A 274 13.54 16.81 11.09
CA PRO A 274 12.80 16.01 10.12
C PRO A 274 11.30 16.34 10.13
N LEU A 275 10.67 16.41 8.95
CA LEU A 275 9.25 16.77 8.82
C LEU A 275 8.34 15.85 9.65
N CYS A 276 8.60 14.54 9.67
CA CYS A 276 7.85 13.58 10.49
C CYS A 276 7.89 13.90 11.98
N ALA A 277 9.05 14.35 12.49
CA ALA A 277 9.22 14.72 13.88
C ALA A 277 8.48 16.04 14.21
N ARG A 278 8.52 17.03 13.30
CA ARG A 278 7.75 18.29 13.45
C ARG A 278 6.25 18.04 13.52
N ILE A 279 5.74 17.14 12.66
CA ILE A 279 4.33 16.73 12.64
C ILE A 279 3.97 15.99 13.94
N MET A 280 4.83 15.06 14.38
CA MET A 280 4.60 14.28 15.61
C MET A 280 4.60 15.17 16.84
N ALA A 281 5.49 16.17 16.93
CA ALA A 281 5.56 17.09 18.07
C ALA A 281 4.24 17.82 18.35
N ILE A 282 3.54 18.30 17.31
CA ILE A 282 2.23 18.93 17.46
C ILE A 282 1.19 17.92 17.93
N ALA A 283 1.16 16.73 17.33
CA ALA A 283 0.19 15.69 17.66
C ALA A 283 0.35 15.20 19.10
N ASP A 284 1.60 14.98 19.54
CA ASP A 284 1.91 14.52 20.89
C ASP A 284 1.54 15.58 21.95
N VAL A 285 1.98 16.82 21.77
CA VAL A 285 1.66 17.90 22.73
C VAL A 285 0.17 18.16 22.78
N PHE A 286 -0.55 18.18 21.64
CA PHE A 286 -2.00 18.38 21.63
C PHE A 286 -2.72 17.27 22.40
N ASP A 287 -2.37 16.00 22.18
CA ASP A 287 -2.95 14.88 22.93
C ASP A 287 -2.56 14.95 24.40
N ALA A 288 -1.30 15.27 24.70
CA ALA A 288 -0.84 15.41 26.06
C ALA A 288 -1.62 16.44 26.88
N VAL A 289 -2.07 17.55 26.28
CA VAL A 289 -2.82 18.61 26.98
C VAL A 289 -4.34 18.37 26.95
N SER A 290 -4.88 17.68 25.95
CA SER A 290 -6.30 17.40 25.84
C SER A 290 -6.79 16.22 26.71
N GLU A 291 -5.88 15.39 27.20
CA GLU A 291 -6.22 14.20 27.97
C GLU A 291 -5.90 14.36 29.47
N LYS A 292 -6.67 13.62 30.28
CA LYS A 292 -6.39 13.50 31.71
C LYS A 292 -5.15 12.64 31.93
N ARG A 293 -4.21 13.15 32.73
CA ARG A 293 -3.04 12.42 33.21
C ARG A 293 -3.08 12.25 34.72
N CYS A 294 -2.31 11.35 35.29
CA CYS A 294 -2.28 11.06 36.71
C CYS A 294 -2.02 12.31 37.59
N TYR A 295 -1.38 13.34 37.03
CA TYR A 295 -1.01 14.58 37.73
C TYR A 295 -1.74 15.83 37.21
N ARG A 296 -2.65 15.69 36.21
CA ARG A 296 -3.38 16.85 35.64
C ARG A 296 -4.68 16.39 34.97
N ASP A 297 -5.78 17.11 35.21
CA ASP A 297 -7.05 16.95 34.52
C ASP A 297 -6.93 17.38 33.05
N ALA A 298 -7.82 16.85 32.19
CA ALA A 298 -7.96 17.26 30.80
C ALA A 298 -8.26 18.75 30.68
N MET A 299 -7.57 19.41 29.75
CA MET A 299 -7.84 20.83 29.48
C MET A 299 -8.96 20.96 28.44
N PRO A 300 -9.78 22.05 28.52
CA PRO A 300 -10.73 22.36 27.45
C PRO A 300 -10.05 22.47 26.10
N LEU A 301 -10.64 21.91 25.05
CA LEU A 301 -10.01 21.85 23.71
C LEU A 301 -9.58 23.22 23.17
N ASN A 302 -10.36 24.30 23.48
CA ASN A 302 -9.96 25.66 23.08
C ASN A 302 -8.61 26.07 23.68
N GLN A 303 -8.36 25.75 24.96
CA GLN A 303 -7.08 26.03 25.60
C GLN A 303 -5.96 25.15 25.01
N CYS A 304 -6.27 23.91 24.60
CA CYS A 304 -5.32 23.05 23.93
C CYS A 304 -4.87 23.65 22.58
N PHE A 305 -5.79 24.23 21.82
CA PHE A 305 -5.45 24.93 20.57
C PHE A 305 -4.63 26.20 20.83
N GLU A 306 -4.94 26.97 21.91
CA GLU A 306 -4.16 28.13 22.29
C GLU A 306 -2.70 27.77 22.66
N ILE A 307 -2.48 26.64 23.32
CA ILE A 307 -1.11 26.13 23.61
C ILE A 307 -0.34 25.87 22.32
N ILE A 308 -0.97 25.24 21.34
CA ILE A 308 -0.32 24.99 20.04
C ILE A 308 -0.04 26.32 19.33
N GLU A 309 -0.98 27.27 19.34
CA GLU A 309 -0.82 28.59 18.74
C GLU A 309 0.32 29.38 19.38
N ASN A 310 0.39 29.41 20.70
CA ASN A 310 1.44 30.10 21.47
C ASN A 310 2.85 29.46 21.22
N GLY A 311 2.89 28.18 20.89
CA GLY A 311 4.14 27.48 20.52
C GLY A 311 4.64 27.80 19.11
N ARG A 312 3.88 28.53 18.30
CA ARG A 312 4.19 28.88 16.90
C ARG A 312 5.54 29.61 16.79
N GLY A 313 6.46 29.06 16.01
CA GLY A 313 7.80 29.61 15.81
C GLY A 313 8.74 29.49 17.01
N GLN A 314 8.27 28.92 18.12
CA GLN A 314 9.06 28.58 19.30
C GLN A 314 9.24 27.06 19.40
N ASP A 315 8.20 26.36 19.82
CA ASP A 315 8.19 24.91 19.96
C ASP A 315 7.87 24.22 18.63
N PHE A 316 7.00 24.82 17.82
CA PHE A 316 6.45 24.22 16.61
C PHE A 316 6.75 25.03 15.35
N ASP A 317 6.80 24.31 14.23
CA ASP A 317 6.89 24.87 12.88
C ASP A 317 5.67 25.79 12.62
N PRO A 318 5.87 27.06 12.26
CA PRO A 318 4.80 28.02 12.02
C PRO A 318 3.76 27.54 10.99
N LEU A 319 4.23 26.95 9.88
CA LEU A 319 3.36 26.46 8.82
C LEU A 319 2.48 25.29 9.32
N LEU A 320 3.07 24.34 10.06
CA LEU A 320 2.33 23.20 10.58
C LEU A 320 1.29 23.64 11.61
N VAL A 321 1.59 24.65 12.46
CA VAL A 321 0.63 25.24 13.38
C VAL A 321 -0.53 25.88 12.63
N ASP A 322 -0.26 26.71 11.60
CA ASP A 322 -1.31 27.39 10.83
C ASP A 322 -2.26 26.36 10.17
N ILE A 323 -1.71 25.27 9.60
CA ILE A 323 -2.51 24.20 9.01
C ILE A 323 -3.30 23.44 10.08
N PHE A 324 -2.69 23.09 11.22
CA PHE A 324 -3.35 22.38 12.31
C PHE A 324 -4.54 23.18 12.86
N LEU A 325 -4.35 24.48 13.11
CA LEU A 325 -5.41 25.37 13.60
C LEU A 325 -6.54 25.55 12.58
N SER A 326 -6.23 25.54 11.28
CA SER A 326 -7.27 25.62 10.25
C SER A 326 -8.15 24.37 10.17
N MET A 327 -7.79 23.28 10.86
CA MET A 327 -8.52 22.01 10.91
C MET A 327 -9.23 21.79 12.26
N LYS A 328 -9.42 22.83 13.10
CA LYS A 328 -9.99 22.69 14.44
C LYS A 328 -11.24 21.83 14.47
N ASP A 329 -12.23 22.11 13.64
CA ASP A 329 -13.50 21.37 13.62
C ASP A 329 -13.27 19.88 13.32
N LYS A 330 -12.45 19.58 12.33
CA LYS A 330 -12.12 18.21 11.96
C LYS A 330 -11.35 17.45 13.05
N ILE A 331 -10.51 18.15 13.81
CA ILE A 331 -9.78 17.58 14.95
C ILE A 331 -10.74 17.29 16.09
N VAL A 332 -11.65 18.23 16.41
CA VAL A 332 -12.68 18.08 17.45
C VAL A 332 -13.61 16.90 17.12
N ASP A 333 -14.09 16.80 15.87
CA ASP A 333 -14.93 15.69 15.43
C ASP A 333 -14.23 14.33 15.63
N ASN A 334 -12.95 14.24 15.26
CA ASN A 334 -12.18 13.02 15.47
C ASN A 334 -11.88 12.73 16.94
N TYR A 335 -11.62 13.77 17.75
CA TYR A 335 -11.42 13.61 19.19
C TYR A 335 -12.66 13.00 19.87
N ASN A 336 -13.84 13.49 19.52
CA ASN A 336 -15.11 13.00 20.08
C ASN A 336 -15.50 11.59 19.58
N ALA A 337 -14.92 11.14 18.47
CA ALA A 337 -15.19 9.81 17.87
C ALA A 337 -14.21 8.72 18.34
N LEU A 338 -13.14 9.07 19.04
CA LEU A 338 -12.07 8.15 19.49
C LEU A 338 -12.25 7.70 20.93
#